data_e7287c27ed0f47f45366321c7b24ef77
#
_entry.id   e7287c27ed0f47f45366321c7b24ef77
#
_cell.length_a   1.000
_cell.length_b   1.000
_cell.length_c   1.000
_cell.angle_alpha   90.00
_cell.angle_beta   90.00
_cell.angle_gamma   90.00
#
_symmetry.space_group_name_H-M   'P 1'
#
loop_
_entity.id
_entity.type
_entity.pdbx_description
1 polymer ?
#
loop_
_entity_poly.entity_id
_entity_poly.type
_entity_poly.pdbx_seq_one_letter_code
_entity_poly.pdbx_strand_id
1 'polypeptide(L)'
;EQMGIYIELADDKQVLFVLPLWHEDDKYPFETLLNKITKINLPCPLSTKQSTSIHIPLDEGTYFPQDSGNVTWVDIDQSIGKILAMHIIPYPPGIPVYLKGERITQNMIKLMRENLQKGDRVEGIKQEKILVKDE
;
A
#
# COMPACT_ATOMS: atom_id res chain seq x y z
N GLU A 1 18.37 11.48 -4.76
CA GLU A 1 18.66 12.21 -6.03
C GLU A 1 20.02 12.91 -6.04
N GLN A 2 20.45 13.55 -4.94
CA GLN A 2 21.73 14.29 -4.86
C GLN A 2 22.96 13.41 -5.20
N MET A 3 22.89 12.10 -5.00
CA MET A 3 23.98 11.17 -5.29
C MET A 3 23.78 10.40 -6.61
N GLY A 4 22.78 10.78 -7.42
CA GLY A 4 22.44 10.08 -8.66
C GLY A 4 21.93 8.65 -8.42
N ILE A 5 21.29 8.39 -7.27
CA ILE A 5 20.58 7.16 -6.96
C ILE A 5 19.08 7.47 -7.00
N TYR A 6 18.36 6.70 -7.80
CA TYR A 6 16.91 6.80 -7.94
C TYR A 6 16.29 5.53 -7.37
N ILE A 7 15.28 5.70 -6.56
CA ILE A 7 14.54 4.61 -5.93
C ILE A 7 13.17 4.51 -6.57
N GLU A 8 12.66 3.29 -6.70
CA GLU A 8 11.32 3.05 -7.24
C GLU A 8 10.24 3.33 -6.20
N LEU A 9 10.44 2.83 -5.01
CA LEU A 9 9.53 3.01 -3.88
C LEU A 9 10.33 3.14 -2.58
N ALA A 10 9.79 3.91 -1.64
CA ALA A 10 10.28 3.96 -0.28
C ALA A 10 9.10 4.11 0.68
N ASP A 11 9.21 3.46 1.82
CA ASP A 11 8.36 3.66 2.98
C ASP A 11 9.23 3.96 4.22
N ASP A 12 8.63 3.97 5.41
CA ASP A 12 9.33 4.28 6.66
C ASP A 12 10.41 3.24 7.05
N LYS A 13 10.45 2.09 6.39
CA LYS A 13 11.25 0.94 6.81
C LYS A 13 12.13 0.36 5.71
N GLN A 14 11.75 0.55 4.46
CA GLN A 14 12.40 -0.12 3.33
C GLN A 14 12.44 0.75 2.09
N VAL A 15 13.39 0.43 1.23
CA VAL A 15 13.59 1.08 -0.06
C VAL A 15 13.66 0.01 -1.12
N LEU A 16 12.90 0.17 -2.21
CA LEU A 16 12.92 -0.72 -3.35
C LEU A 16 13.73 -0.08 -4.49
N PHE A 17 14.69 -0.83 -4.99
CA PHE A 17 15.42 -0.51 -6.21
C PHE A 17 14.99 -1.46 -7.33
N VAL A 18 14.73 -0.94 -8.52
CA VAL A 18 14.64 -1.73 -9.74
C VAL A 18 16.02 -1.74 -10.38
N LEU A 19 16.62 -2.93 -10.47
CA LEU A 19 17.88 -3.12 -11.13
C LEU A 19 17.64 -3.48 -12.60
N PRO A 20 18.46 -2.98 -13.55
CA PRO A 20 18.33 -3.36 -14.94
C PRO A 20 18.61 -4.85 -15.14
N LEU A 21 18.09 -5.42 -16.20
CA LEU A 21 18.47 -6.76 -16.63
C LEU A 21 19.98 -6.78 -16.89
N TRP A 22 20.65 -7.75 -16.28
CA TRP A 22 22.08 -7.91 -16.35
C TRP A 22 22.44 -9.09 -17.25
N HIS A 23 23.39 -8.85 -18.18
CA HIS A 23 23.98 -9.90 -18.99
C HIS A 23 25.36 -10.25 -18.44
N GLU A 24 25.83 -11.48 -18.69
CA GLU A 24 27.07 -12.03 -18.12
C GLU A 24 28.32 -11.17 -18.39
N ASP A 25 28.32 -10.43 -19.50
CA ASP A 25 29.40 -9.53 -19.90
C ASP A 25 29.23 -8.06 -19.41
N ASP A 26 28.11 -7.73 -18.79
CA ASP A 26 27.84 -6.39 -18.33
C ASP A 26 28.51 -6.13 -16.97
N LYS A 27 29.33 -5.11 -16.89
CA LYS A 27 29.88 -4.61 -15.63
C LYS A 27 28.86 -3.70 -14.94
N TYR A 28 27.91 -4.28 -14.24
CA TYR A 28 27.02 -3.47 -13.43
C TYR A 28 27.79 -2.84 -12.25
N PRO A 29 27.66 -1.53 -12.00
CA PRO A 29 28.45 -0.82 -11.01
C PRO A 29 27.95 -1.03 -9.56
N PHE A 30 27.79 -2.30 -9.14
CA PHE A 30 27.35 -2.64 -7.78
C PHE A 30 28.26 -2.04 -6.70
N GLU A 31 29.57 -2.09 -6.91
CA GLU A 31 30.50 -1.48 -5.95
C GLU A 31 30.29 0.04 -5.83
N THR A 32 30.04 0.71 -6.96
CA THR A 32 29.77 2.14 -6.98
C THR A 32 28.47 2.44 -6.26
N LEU A 33 27.42 1.65 -6.46
CA LEU A 33 26.14 1.79 -5.76
C LEU A 33 26.32 1.58 -4.26
N LEU A 34 27.01 0.51 -3.87
CA LEU A 34 27.28 0.18 -2.47
C LEU A 34 28.08 1.29 -1.78
N ASN A 35 29.12 1.78 -2.43
CA ASN A 35 29.94 2.88 -1.92
C ASN A 35 29.17 4.20 -1.80
N LYS A 36 28.17 4.42 -2.63
CA LYS A 36 27.30 5.59 -2.49
C LYS A 36 26.31 5.41 -1.34
N ILE A 37 25.70 4.22 -1.20
CA ILE A 37 24.74 3.93 -0.14
C ILE A 37 25.41 4.02 1.23
N THR A 38 26.62 3.49 1.40
CA THR A 38 27.35 3.52 2.67
C THR A 38 27.75 4.92 3.10
N LYS A 39 27.81 5.87 2.18
CA LYS A 39 28.08 7.29 2.47
C LYS A 39 26.85 8.09 2.88
N ILE A 40 25.66 7.50 2.74
CA ILE A 40 24.42 8.15 3.19
C ILE A 40 24.37 8.07 4.71
N ASN A 41 24.57 9.20 5.35
CA ASN A 41 24.41 9.29 6.80
C ASN A 41 22.91 9.36 7.12
N LEU A 42 22.28 8.19 7.16
CA LEU A 42 20.88 8.10 7.60
C LEU A 42 20.85 8.36 9.11
N PRO A 43 20.10 9.35 9.59
CA PRO A 43 19.85 9.47 11.01
C PRO A 43 19.14 8.18 11.44
N CYS A 44 19.88 7.30 12.14
CA CYS A 44 19.27 6.12 12.74
C CYS A 44 18.30 6.62 13.81
N PRO A 45 16.99 6.48 13.65
CA PRO A 45 16.09 6.79 14.74
C PRO A 45 16.35 5.75 15.83
N LEU A 46 16.96 6.19 16.93
CA LEU A 46 17.17 5.39 18.15
C LEU A 46 15.85 5.01 18.84
N SER A 47 14.73 5.27 18.23
CA SER A 47 13.41 4.88 18.69
C SER A 47 12.99 3.61 17.98
N THR A 48 13.19 2.49 18.64
CA THR A 48 12.39 1.28 18.43
C THR A 48 10.94 1.57 18.81
N LYS A 49 10.26 2.42 18.06
CA LYS A 49 8.81 2.29 17.99
C LYS A 49 8.60 0.89 17.42
N GLN A 50 8.16 -0.01 18.29
CA GLN A 50 7.72 -1.32 17.86
C GLN A 50 6.83 -1.10 16.64
N SER A 51 7.32 -1.57 15.50
CA SER A 51 6.51 -1.72 14.32
C SER A 51 5.31 -2.53 14.77
N THR A 52 4.20 -1.90 14.98
CA THR A 52 2.94 -2.61 14.90
C THR A 52 2.92 -3.13 13.47
N SER A 53 3.37 -4.38 13.30
CA SER A 53 3.01 -5.14 12.13
C SER A 53 1.50 -4.95 12.04
N ILE A 54 1.04 -4.36 10.95
CA ILE A 54 -0.38 -4.31 10.65
C ILE A 54 -0.70 -5.80 10.41
N HIS A 55 -1.07 -6.50 11.48
CA HIS A 55 -1.79 -7.73 11.35
C HIS A 55 -3.13 -7.30 10.75
N ILE A 56 -3.22 -7.37 9.44
CA ILE A 56 -4.51 -7.42 8.79
C ILE A 56 -5.07 -8.75 9.26
N PRO A 57 -6.03 -8.75 10.20
CA PRO A 57 -6.70 -10.01 10.50
C PRO A 57 -7.26 -10.43 9.15
N LEU A 58 -6.83 -11.58 8.67
CA LEU A 58 -7.57 -12.32 7.67
C LEU A 58 -8.86 -12.74 8.37
N ASP A 59 -9.76 -11.79 8.55
CA ASP A 59 -11.15 -12.13 8.76
C ASP A 59 -11.46 -13.06 7.59
N GLU A 60 -12.08 -14.21 7.89
CA GLU A 60 -12.57 -15.12 6.88
C GLU A 60 -13.66 -14.40 6.07
N GLY A 61 -13.23 -13.34 5.37
CA GLY A 61 -14.06 -12.52 4.52
C GLY A 61 -14.54 -13.38 3.38
N THR A 62 -15.80 -13.66 3.36
CA THR A 62 -16.43 -14.37 2.25
C THR A 62 -16.14 -13.58 0.98
N TYR A 63 -15.22 -14.09 0.16
CA TYR A 63 -14.86 -13.51 -1.13
C TYR A 63 -15.96 -13.84 -2.13
N PHE A 64 -16.54 -12.82 -2.75
CA PHE A 64 -17.55 -12.96 -3.79
C PHE A 64 -16.96 -12.58 -5.15
N PRO A 65 -16.54 -13.53 -5.99
CA PRO A 65 -15.85 -13.25 -7.25
C PRO A 65 -16.76 -12.75 -8.40
N GLN A 66 -18.04 -12.54 -8.17
CA GLN A 66 -18.96 -12.17 -9.25
C GLN A 66 -18.82 -10.72 -9.71
N ASP A 67 -18.66 -10.55 -11.03
CA ASP A 67 -18.56 -9.24 -11.70
C ASP A 67 -19.91 -8.61 -12.06
N SER A 68 -21.02 -9.27 -11.80
CA SER A 68 -22.37 -8.83 -12.16
C SER A 68 -23.05 -8.14 -10.99
N GLY A 69 -23.39 -6.88 -11.16
CA GLY A 69 -24.17 -6.10 -10.20
C GLY A 69 -23.94 -4.60 -10.39
N ASN A 70 -24.93 -3.81 -10.03
CA ASN A 70 -24.78 -2.35 -9.97
C ASN A 70 -23.78 -2.00 -8.84
N VAL A 71 -23.09 -0.90 -9.03
CA VAL A 71 -22.12 -0.41 -8.05
C VAL A 71 -22.41 1.05 -7.73
N THR A 72 -22.27 1.40 -6.46
CA THR A 72 -22.60 2.74 -5.97
C THR A 72 -21.47 3.27 -5.06
N TRP A 73 -21.17 4.56 -5.14
CA TRP A 73 -20.27 5.24 -4.24
C TRP A 73 -21.00 5.57 -2.93
N VAL A 74 -20.52 5.03 -1.82
CA VAL A 74 -21.06 5.29 -0.47
C VAL A 74 -19.99 5.83 0.45
N ASP A 75 -20.38 6.60 1.45
CA ASP A 75 -19.46 7.08 2.48
C ASP A 75 -18.81 5.90 3.21
N ILE A 76 -17.53 6.03 3.53
CA ILE A 76 -16.76 4.96 4.18
C ILE A 76 -17.50 4.44 5.42
N ASP A 77 -18.03 5.33 6.26
CA ASP A 77 -18.68 4.95 7.51
C ASP A 77 -20.04 4.25 7.30
N GLN A 78 -20.67 4.46 6.15
CA GLN A 78 -21.95 3.83 5.79
C GLN A 78 -21.79 2.54 5.00
N SER A 79 -20.56 2.10 4.79
CA SER A 79 -20.23 0.96 3.93
C SER A 79 -20.14 -0.37 4.67
N ILE A 80 -20.26 -0.37 6.00
CA ILE A 80 -20.17 -1.59 6.82
C ILE A 80 -21.14 -2.66 6.31
N GLY A 81 -20.62 -3.89 6.17
CA GLY A 81 -21.40 -5.05 5.71
C GLY A 81 -21.59 -5.13 4.20
N LYS A 82 -21.34 -4.06 3.44
CA LYS A 82 -21.41 -4.07 1.97
C LYS A 82 -20.20 -4.77 1.36
N ILE A 83 -20.26 -5.09 0.08
CA ILE A 83 -19.18 -5.74 -0.66
C ILE A 83 -18.38 -4.71 -1.44
N LEU A 84 -17.05 -4.74 -1.29
CA LEU A 84 -16.16 -3.89 -2.08
C LEU A 84 -16.28 -4.18 -3.58
N ALA A 85 -16.50 -3.15 -4.37
CA ALA A 85 -16.52 -3.24 -5.82
C ALA A 85 -15.17 -2.84 -6.47
N MET A 86 -14.21 -2.35 -5.69
CA MET A 86 -12.89 -1.95 -6.13
C MET A 86 -11.85 -2.30 -5.07
N HIS A 87 -10.60 -2.56 -5.48
CA HIS A 87 -9.49 -2.73 -4.55
C HIS A 87 -9.19 -1.44 -3.79
N ILE A 88 -8.72 -1.55 -2.55
CA ILE A 88 -8.22 -0.43 -1.76
C ILE A 88 -6.71 -0.55 -1.69
N ILE A 89 -6.00 0.44 -2.25
CA ILE A 89 -4.55 0.40 -2.47
C ILE A 89 -3.92 1.68 -1.92
N PRO A 90 -3.30 1.64 -0.73
CA PRO A 90 -2.54 2.79 -0.23
C PRO A 90 -1.20 2.92 -0.95
N TYR A 91 -0.74 4.16 -1.13
CA TYR A 91 0.54 4.51 -1.70
C TYR A 91 1.33 5.40 -0.73
N PRO A 92 2.59 5.03 -0.39
CA PRO A 92 3.28 3.78 -0.68
C PRO A 92 2.74 2.59 0.11
N PRO A 93 3.02 1.33 -0.25
CA PRO A 93 3.84 0.88 -1.38
C PRO A 93 3.04 0.58 -2.66
N GLY A 94 1.72 0.77 -2.71
CA GLY A 94 0.92 0.44 -3.88
C GLY A 94 0.50 -1.05 -3.94
N ILE A 95 0.40 -1.70 -2.78
CA ILE A 95 -0.08 -3.08 -2.65
C ILE A 95 -1.53 -3.03 -2.14
N PRO A 96 -2.45 -3.75 -2.78
CA PRO A 96 -3.82 -3.84 -2.29
C PRO A 96 -3.88 -4.37 -0.86
N VAL A 97 -4.51 -3.63 0.03
CA VAL A 97 -4.77 -4.08 1.41
C VAL A 97 -6.13 -4.74 1.55
N TYR A 98 -7.07 -4.36 0.69
CA TYR A 98 -8.39 -4.99 0.59
C TYR A 98 -8.73 -5.24 -0.87
N LEU A 99 -9.30 -6.40 -1.14
CA LEU A 99 -9.61 -6.82 -2.49
C LEU A 99 -11.09 -6.56 -2.85
N LYS A 100 -11.34 -6.27 -4.12
CA LYS A 100 -12.69 -6.31 -4.67
C LYS A 100 -13.35 -7.65 -4.33
N GLY A 101 -14.57 -7.62 -3.84
CA GLY A 101 -15.33 -8.79 -3.42
C GLY A 101 -15.28 -9.08 -1.92
N GLU A 102 -14.44 -8.39 -1.15
CA GLU A 102 -14.45 -8.54 0.30
C GLU A 102 -15.63 -7.80 0.95
N ARG A 103 -16.15 -8.38 2.03
CA ARG A 103 -17.17 -7.73 2.86
C ARG A 103 -16.51 -6.73 3.80
N ILE A 104 -17.00 -5.50 3.79
CA ILE A 104 -16.43 -4.41 4.56
C ILE A 104 -16.74 -4.59 6.05
N THR A 105 -15.67 -4.58 6.86
CA THR A 105 -15.73 -4.68 8.32
C THR A 105 -15.40 -3.34 8.97
N GLN A 106 -15.74 -3.21 10.26
CA GLN A 106 -15.39 -2.03 11.07
C GLN A 106 -13.87 -1.80 11.11
N ASN A 107 -13.07 -2.88 11.17
CA ASN A 107 -11.61 -2.79 11.18
C ASN A 107 -11.05 -2.23 9.87
N MET A 108 -11.63 -2.61 8.74
CA MET A 108 -11.27 -2.07 7.43
C MET A 108 -11.53 -0.56 7.37
N ILE A 109 -12.67 -0.10 7.84
CA ILE A 109 -13.00 1.33 7.90
C ILE A 109 -11.99 2.09 8.75
N LYS A 110 -11.67 1.60 9.94
CA LYS A 110 -10.68 2.21 10.81
C LYS A 110 -9.33 2.38 10.11
N LEU A 111 -8.85 1.34 9.45
CA LEU A 111 -7.56 1.37 8.75
C LEU A 111 -7.58 2.32 7.54
N MET A 112 -8.67 2.35 6.77
CA MET A 112 -8.84 3.33 5.69
C MET A 112 -8.77 4.75 6.22
N ARG A 113 -9.43 5.05 7.34
CA ARG A 113 -9.40 6.36 7.99
C ARG A 113 -8.01 6.74 8.47
N GLU A 114 -7.27 5.81 9.09
CA GLU A 114 -5.90 6.03 9.54
C GLU A 114 -4.95 6.39 8.38
N ASN A 115 -5.06 5.71 7.24
CA ASN A 115 -4.27 6.02 6.06
C ASN A 115 -4.61 7.40 5.48
N LEU A 116 -5.89 7.75 5.38
CA LEU A 116 -6.31 9.07 4.92
C LEU A 116 -5.82 10.19 5.86
N GLN A 117 -5.84 9.97 7.17
CA GLN A 117 -5.33 10.95 8.16
C GLN A 117 -3.82 11.15 8.08
N LYS A 118 -3.06 10.15 7.68
CA LYS A 118 -1.61 10.26 7.41
C LYS A 118 -1.31 11.06 6.15
N GLY A 119 -2.32 11.33 5.33
CA GLY A 119 -2.17 12.00 4.04
C GLY A 119 -1.72 11.07 2.92
N ASP A 120 -1.81 9.75 3.12
CA ASP A 120 -1.46 8.76 2.11
C ASP A 120 -2.44 8.84 0.94
N ARG A 121 -1.92 8.69 -0.27
CA ARG A 121 -2.78 8.50 -1.44
C ARG A 121 -3.35 7.09 -1.39
N VAL A 122 -4.67 6.96 -1.36
CA VAL A 122 -5.35 5.67 -1.35
C VAL A 122 -6.20 5.53 -2.60
N GLU A 123 -5.82 4.62 -3.49
CA GLU A 123 -6.66 4.27 -4.64
C GLU A 123 -7.85 3.43 -4.17
N GLY A 124 -9.01 3.62 -4.81
CA GLY A 124 -10.28 3.02 -4.38
C GLY A 124 -11.10 3.89 -3.44
N ILE A 125 -10.52 4.99 -2.92
CA ILE A 125 -11.23 5.99 -2.11
C ILE A 125 -11.25 7.33 -2.84
N LYS A 126 -12.45 7.96 -2.95
CA LYS A 126 -12.63 9.29 -3.53
C LYS A 126 -13.53 10.12 -2.64
N GLN A 127 -13.05 11.27 -2.16
CA GLN A 127 -13.83 12.18 -1.31
C GLN A 127 -14.50 11.43 -0.14
N GLU A 128 -13.73 10.61 0.57
CA GLU A 128 -14.19 9.75 1.68
C GLU A 128 -15.29 8.73 1.31
N LYS A 129 -15.44 8.42 0.03
CA LYS A 129 -16.37 7.41 -0.48
C LYS A 129 -15.62 6.24 -1.08
N ILE A 130 -16.21 5.06 -0.99
CA ILE A 130 -15.74 3.82 -1.60
C ILE A 130 -16.81 3.21 -2.49
N LEU A 131 -16.38 2.46 -3.48
CA LEU A 131 -17.28 1.80 -4.41
C LEU A 131 -17.70 0.45 -3.85
N VAL A 132 -19.01 0.24 -3.72
CA VAL A 132 -19.61 -0.99 -3.21
C VAL A 132 -20.61 -1.57 -4.19
N LYS A 133 -20.87 -2.86 -4.07
CA LYS A 133 -21.97 -3.50 -4.81
C LYS A 133 -23.29 -3.16 -4.15
N ASP A 134 -24.31 -2.87 -4.96
CA ASP A 134 -25.69 -2.82 -4.52
C ASP A 134 -26.16 -4.27 -4.27
N GLU A 135 -26.79 -4.51 -3.12
CA GLU A 135 -27.41 -5.83 -2.79
C GLU A 135 -28.68 -6.04 -3.57
#